data_28c038c1cf738c26a7b72a7236d70bd0
#
_entry.id   28c038c1cf738c26a7b72a7236d70bd0
#
_cell.length_a   1.000
_cell.length_b   1.000
_cell.length_c   1.000
_cell.angle_alpha   90.00
_cell.angle_beta   90.00
_cell.angle_gamma   90.00
#
_symmetry.space_group_name_H-M   'P 1'
#
loop_
_entity.id
_entity.type
_entity.pdbx_description
1 polymer ?
#
loop_
_entity_poly.entity_id
_entity_poly.type
_entity_poly.pdbx_seq_one_letter_code
_entity_poly.pdbx_strand_id
1 'polypeptide(L)'
;MRIDVVTIFPDFFDVLEVSLLGRARGAGLLDIRVHDLRDHTTDRHRTVDDTPYGGGAGMVMKPEPWGRVLDTIAADGEDGTDAESGPLVVFPSPAGERFTQSLAREWSTERHIVFGCGRYEGIDERVFAYAATLGRVRLVSLGDYVLNGGEVAAMAMIEAVGRLVPGVVGNPESLVEESHEDGLLEYPSYTKPASWRGHDVPDVLLSGHHGRVAQWRREQQIERTRLRRPDLLSD
;
A
#
# COMPACT_ATOMS: atom_id res chain seq x y z
N MET A 1 -2.20 -1.06 14.57
CA MET A 1 -2.69 -1.70 13.33
C MET A 1 -1.92 -2.97 13.11
N ARG A 2 -2.60 -4.10 12.85
CA ARG A 2 -1.98 -5.36 12.43
C ARG A 2 -1.99 -5.46 10.90
N ILE A 3 -0.89 -5.93 10.31
CA ILE A 3 -0.74 -6.16 8.88
C ILE A 3 -0.11 -7.55 8.69
N ASP A 4 -0.84 -8.46 8.07
CA ASP A 4 -0.31 -9.76 7.67
C ASP A 4 -0.01 -9.74 6.16
N VAL A 5 1.12 -10.31 5.77
CA VAL A 5 1.51 -10.42 4.35
C VAL A 5 1.76 -11.87 4.03
N VAL A 6 1.06 -12.40 3.03
CA VAL A 6 1.24 -13.76 2.52
C VAL A 6 1.99 -13.71 1.20
N THR A 7 3.14 -14.37 1.12
CA THR A 7 4.01 -14.34 -0.07
C THR A 7 4.82 -15.64 -0.17
N ILE A 8 5.41 -15.91 -1.32
CA ILE A 8 6.45 -16.96 -1.49
C ILE A 8 7.88 -16.41 -1.44
N PHE A 9 8.03 -15.10 -1.18
CA PHE A 9 9.31 -14.39 -1.06
C PHE A 9 9.33 -13.46 0.16
N PRO A 10 9.41 -14.02 1.38
CA PRO A 10 9.36 -13.22 2.62
C PRO A 10 10.40 -12.08 2.68
N ASP A 11 11.61 -12.32 2.17
CA ASP A 11 12.74 -11.37 2.21
C ASP A 11 12.44 -10.05 1.48
N PHE A 12 11.42 -10.00 0.59
CA PHE A 12 10.96 -8.74 0.01
C PHE A 12 10.54 -7.70 1.05
N PHE A 13 10.08 -8.16 2.20
CA PHE A 13 9.50 -7.31 3.24
C PHE A 13 10.48 -6.90 4.33
N ASP A 14 11.75 -7.33 4.28
CA ASP A 14 12.80 -6.92 5.21
C ASP A 14 13.01 -5.39 5.19
N VAL A 15 12.73 -4.74 4.07
CA VAL A 15 12.81 -3.29 3.93
C VAL A 15 11.83 -2.55 4.86
N LEU A 16 10.76 -3.19 5.31
CA LEU A 16 9.79 -2.61 6.25
C LEU A 16 10.34 -2.52 7.69
N GLU A 17 11.51 -3.12 7.96
CA GLU A 17 12.24 -2.99 9.23
C GLU A 17 13.03 -1.67 9.34
N VAL A 18 13.18 -0.93 8.24
CA VAL A 18 13.98 0.30 8.22
C VAL A 18 13.13 1.56 8.19
N SER A 19 13.77 2.74 8.44
CA SER A 19 13.16 4.06 8.29
C SER A 19 11.93 4.26 9.21
N LEU A 20 10.88 4.88 8.67
CA LEU A 20 9.69 5.30 9.42
C LEU A 20 8.86 4.11 9.89
N LEU A 21 8.63 3.13 8.99
CA LEU A 21 7.83 1.94 9.32
C LEU A 21 8.54 1.06 10.35
N GLY A 22 9.87 0.86 10.23
CA GLY A 22 10.63 0.12 11.21
C GLY A 22 10.55 0.75 12.61
N ARG A 23 10.59 2.09 12.70
CA ARG A 23 10.37 2.81 13.97
C ARG A 23 8.95 2.62 14.50
N ALA A 24 7.94 2.68 13.62
CA ALA A 24 6.54 2.47 14.00
C ALA A 24 6.31 1.04 14.54
N ARG A 25 6.96 0.04 13.94
CA ARG A 25 6.95 -1.35 14.43
C ARG A 25 7.60 -1.43 15.82
N GLY A 26 8.79 -0.87 15.98
CA GLY A 26 9.48 -0.83 17.28
C GLY A 26 8.70 -0.11 18.39
N ALA A 27 7.84 0.86 18.03
CA ALA A 27 6.96 1.57 18.93
C ALA A 27 5.59 0.85 19.17
N GLY A 28 5.34 -0.28 18.52
CA GLY A 28 4.08 -1.02 18.64
C GLY A 28 2.88 -0.37 17.95
N LEU A 29 3.09 0.62 17.07
CA LEU A 29 2.05 1.27 16.29
C LEU A 29 1.61 0.38 15.11
N LEU A 30 2.57 -0.37 14.54
CA LEU A 30 2.36 -1.33 13.47
C LEU A 30 2.88 -2.70 13.91
N ASP A 31 2.07 -3.74 13.74
CA ASP A 31 2.44 -5.15 13.89
C ASP A 31 2.41 -5.78 12.49
N ILE A 32 3.58 -5.88 11.84
CA ILE A 32 3.68 -6.43 10.48
C ILE A 32 4.25 -7.84 10.60
N ARG A 33 3.47 -8.83 10.12
CA ARG A 33 3.79 -10.25 10.12
C ARG A 33 3.85 -10.77 8.70
N VAL A 34 4.92 -11.48 8.34
CA VAL A 34 5.11 -12.03 7.00
C VAL A 34 5.03 -13.55 7.06
N HIS A 35 4.16 -14.12 6.23
CA HIS A 35 3.90 -15.55 6.14
C HIS A 35 4.46 -16.10 4.83
N ASP A 36 5.37 -17.09 4.90
CA ASP A 36 5.76 -17.85 3.72
C ASP A 36 4.63 -18.83 3.36
N LEU A 37 3.99 -18.62 2.22
CA LEU A 37 2.92 -19.50 1.72
C LEU A 37 3.39 -20.95 1.60
N ARG A 38 4.68 -21.18 1.38
CA ARG A 38 5.26 -22.53 1.27
C ARG A 38 5.20 -23.30 2.58
N ASP A 39 5.15 -22.63 3.73
CA ASP A 39 5.01 -23.27 5.05
C ASP A 39 3.64 -23.92 5.24
N HIS A 40 2.66 -23.54 4.41
CA HIS A 40 1.29 -24.06 4.43
C HIS A 40 1.03 -25.17 3.40
N THR A 41 2.09 -25.69 2.76
CA THR A 41 2.01 -26.87 1.88
C THR A 41 2.19 -28.15 2.68
N THR A 42 1.74 -29.29 2.13
CA THR A 42 1.87 -30.61 2.76
C THR A 42 2.82 -31.54 2.04
N ASP A 43 3.19 -31.20 0.81
CA ASP A 43 4.09 -32.00 0.00
C ASP A 43 5.55 -31.68 0.29
N ARG A 44 6.44 -32.67 0.06
CA ARG A 44 7.88 -32.55 0.30
C ARG A 44 8.55 -31.40 -0.47
N HIS A 45 8.01 -31.06 -1.64
CA HIS A 45 8.57 -30.02 -2.51
C HIS A 45 8.03 -28.64 -2.22
N ARG A 46 7.11 -28.51 -1.25
CA ARG A 46 6.49 -27.23 -0.85
C ARG A 46 5.88 -26.49 -2.06
N THR A 47 5.12 -27.23 -2.88
CA THR A 47 4.61 -26.79 -4.17
C THR A 47 3.37 -25.92 -3.99
N VAL A 48 3.43 -24.66 -4.45
CA VAL A 48 2.36 -23.66 -4.31
C VAL A 48 1.59 -23.38 -5.60
N ASP A 49 1.97 -23.97 -6.72
CA ASP A 49 1.43 -23.71 -8.06
C ASP A 49 1.18 -25.02 -8.83
N ASP A 50 0.35 -24.94 -9.87
CA ASP A 50 0.03 -26.05 -10.77
C ASP A 50 -0.45 -25.51 -12.13
N THR A 51 -0.58 -26.39 -13.12
CA THR A 51 -1.08 -26.05 -14.45
C THR A 51 -2.53 -25.59 -14.41
N PRO A 52 -2.92 -24.54 -15.18
CA PRO A 52 -4.30 -24.05 -15.18
C PRO A 52 -5.28 -25.06 -15.81
N TYR A 53 -6.47 -25.17 -15.22
CA TYR A 53 -7.57 -25.85 -15.89
C TYR A 53 -7.93 -25.13 -17.19
N GLY A 54 -8.23 -25.89 -18.21
CA GLY A 54 -8.52 -25.35 -19.56
C GLY A 54 -7.28 -25.15 -20.41
N GLY A 55 -6.07 -25.44 -19.87
CA GLY A 55 -4.80 -25.24 -20.57
C GLY A 55 -4.39 -23.76 -20.60
N GLY A 56 -3.25 -23.49 -21.22
CA GLY A 56 -2.65 -22.17 -21.32
C GLY A 56 -1.17 -22.18 -20.93
N ALA A 57 -0.50 -21.05 -21.12
CA ALA A 57 0.89 -20.87 -20.69
C ALA A 57 0.93 -20.51 -19.20
N GLY A 58 2.04 -20.87 -18.56
CA GLY A 58 2.30 -20.51 -17.17
C GLY A 58 1.65 -21.44 -16.14
N MET A 59 1.65 -20.99 -14.90
CA MET A 59 1.18 -21.73 -13.72
C MET A 59 0.22 -20.85 -12.93
N VAL A 60 -0.66 -21.46 -12.14
CA VAL A 60 -1.60 -20.77 -11.24
C VAL A 60 -1.34 -21.23 -9.82
N MET A 61 -1.37 -20.29 -8.87
CA MET A 61 -1.18 -20.61 -7.45
C MET A 61 -2.37 -21.42 -6.93
N LYS A 62 -2.05 -22.56 -6.28
CA LYS A 62 -3.03 -23.53 -5.77
C LYS A 62 -3.84 -22.98 -4.61
N PRO A 63 -5.14 -23.29 -4.50
CA PRO A 63 -6.00 -22.77 -3.45
C PRO A 63 -5.68 -23.31 -2.05
N GLU A 64 -5.22 -24.57 -1.92
CA GLU A 64 -5.05 -25.22 -0.62
C GLU A 64 -4.02 -24.52 0.31
N PRO A 65 -2.80 -24.12 -0.14
CA PRO A 65 -1.88 -23.38 0.71
C PRO A 65 -2.48 -22.01 1.16
N TRP A 66 -3.21 -21.34 0.26
CA TRP A 66 -3.90 -20.10 0.57
C TRP A 66 -4.99 -20.28 1.62
N GLY A 67 -5.84 -21.29 1.50
CA GLY A 67 -6.85 -21.60 2.50
C GLY A 67 -6.24 -21.78 3.88
N ARG A 68 -5.17 -22.59 4.00
CA ARG A 68 -4.50 -22.87 5.27
C ARG A 68 -3.86 -21.64 5.91
N VAL A 69 -3.19 -20.78 5.14
CA VAL A 69 -2.60 -19.56 5.70
C VAL A 69 -3.69 -18.59 6.16
N LEU A 70 -4.77 -18.45 5.40
CA LEU A 70 -5.91 -17.61 5.77
C LEU A 70 -6.59 -18.12 7.05
N ASP A 71 -6.76 -19.43 7.19
CA ASP A 71 -7.27 -20.05 8.42
C ASP A 71 -6.37 -19.76 9.62
N THR A 72 -5.04 -19.84 9.43
CA THR A 72 -4.06 -19.55 10.48
C THR A 72 -4.15 -18.09 10.91
N ILE A 73 -4.22 -17.15 9.96
CA ILE A 73 -4.33 -15.72 10.23
C ILE A 73 -5.65 -15.40 10.95
N ALA A 74 -6.76 -16.00 10.51
CA ALA A 74 -8.08 -15.83 11.14
C ALA A 74 -8.10 -16.37 12.57
N ALA A 75 -7.49 -17.54 12.82
CA ALA A 75 -7.42 -18.15 14.15
C ALA A 75 -6.53 -17.35 15.13
N ASP A 76 -5.53 -16.62 14.62
CA ASP A 76 -4.59 -15.80 15.40
C ASP A 76 -5.06 -14.35 15.58
N GLY A 77 -6.17 -13.97 14.96
CA GLY A 77 -6.78 -12.64 15.03
C GLY A 77 -7.73 -12.51 16.23
N GLU A 78 -7.80 -11.28 16.76
CA GLU A 78 -8.87 -10.88 17.70
C GLU A 78 -10.12 -10.36 16.97
N ASP A 79 -10.10 -10.41 15.65
CA ASP A 79 -11.17 -9.93 14.78
C ASP A 79 -12.32 -10.93 14.72
N GLY A 80 -13.50 -10.46 14.34
CA GLY A 80 -14.62 -11.37 14.07
C GLY A 80 -14.30 -12.33 12.90
N THR A 81 -14.97 -13.46 12.88
CA THR A 81 -14.78 -14.52 11.86
C THR A 81 -15.81 -14.43 10.73
N ASP A 82 -16.43 -13.27 10.53
CA ASP A 82 -17.41 -13.03 9.48
C ASP A 82 -16.95 -11.90 8.54
N ALA A 83 -17.63 -11.78 7.40
CA ALA A 83 -17.26 -10.82 6.35
C ALA A 83 -17.37 -9.34 6.77
N GLU A 84 -18.11 -9.00 7.83
CA GLU A 84 -18.28 -7.61 8.29
C GLU A 84 -17.27 -7.22 9.36
N SER A 85 -16.96 -8.12 10.29
CA SER A 85 -16.08 -7.87 11.43
C SER A 85 -14.65 -8.39 11.24
N GLY A 86 -14.41 -9.19 10.20
CA GLY A 86 -13.11 -9.74 9.85
C GLY A 86 -12.14 -8.73 9.22
N PRO A 87 -10.92 -9.17 8.91
CA PRO A 87 -9.88 -8.31 8.33
C PRO A 87 -10.25 -7.78 6.94
N LEU A 88 -9.59 -6.70 6.53
CA LEU A 88 -9.54 -6.30 5.13
C LEU A 88 -8.50 -7.16 4.40
N VAL A 89 -8.95 -8.00 3.46
CA VAL A 89 -8.06 -8.87 2.67
C VAL A 89 -7.84 -8.27 1.29
N VAL A 90 -6.60 -7.88 1.01
CA VAL A 90 -6.20 -7.17 -0.21
C VAL A 90 -5.35 -8.08 -1.08
N PHE A 91 -5.77 -8.31 -2.30
CA PHE A 91 -4.96 -8.98 -3.31
C PHE A 91 -4.51 -7.97 -4.37
N PRO A 92 -3.21 -7.63 -4.44
CA PRO A 92 -2.67 -6.85 -5.55
C PRO A 92 -2.94 -7.55 -6.89
N SER A 93 -3.63 -6.86 -7.80
CA SER A 93 -4.02 -7.42 -9.09
C SER A 93 -4.11 -6.31 -10.14
N PRO A 94 -3.60 -6.50 -11.38
CA PRO A 94 -3.77 -5.52 -12.45
C PRO A 94 -5.23 -5.36 -12.89
N ALA A 95 -6.11 -6.32 -12.56
CA ALA A 95 -7.54 -6.27 -12.83
C ALA A 95 -8.35 -5.62 -11.69
N GLY A 96 -7.67 -5.18 -10.61
CA GLY A 96 -8.32 -4.57 -9.45
C GLY A 96 -8.66 -3.09 -9.65
N GLU A 97 -9.39 -2.54 -8.68
CA GLU A 97 -9.62 -1.10 -8.59
C GLU A 97 -8.32 -0.33 -8.34
N ARG A 98 -8.26 0.93 -8.76
CA ARG A 98 -7.04 1.73 -8.60
C ARG A 98 -6.82 2.14 -7.15
N PHE A 99 -5.63 1.86 -6.61
CA PHE A 99 -5.19 2.39 -5.32
C PHE A 99 -4.96 3.90 -5.40
N THR A 100 -5.50 4.63 -4.43
CA THR A 100 -5.40 6.10 -4.36
C THR A 100 -5.05 6.54 -2.93
N GLN A 101 -4.68 7.82 -2.75
CA GLN A 101 -4.45 8.40 -1.43
C GLN A 101 -5.72 8.34 -0.55
N SER A 102 -6.90 8.54 -1.15
CA SER A 102 -8.18 8.39 -0.44
C SER A 102 -8.38 6.98 0.10
N LEU A 103 -8.04 5.96 -0.70
CA LEU A 103 -8.12 4.56 -0.28
C LEU A 103 -7.10 4.24 0.82
N ALA A 104 -5.87 4.79 0.71
CA ALA A 104 -4.86 4.66 1.76
C ALA A 104 -5.34 5.26 3.08
N ARG A 105 -6.02 6.41 3.03
CA ARG A 105 -6.60 7.06 4.21
C ARG A 105 -7.74 6.26 4.82
N GLU A 106 -8.64 5.71 4.01
CA GLU A 106 -9.67 4.77 4.44
C GLU A 106 -9.04 3.59 5.20
N TRP A 107 -8.05 2.95 4.59
CA TRP A 107 -7.40 1.76 5.16
C TRP A 107 -6.52 2.06 6.38
N SER A 108 -6.06 3.30 6.55
CA SER A 108 -5.28 3.67 7.74
C SER A 108 -6.09 3.60 9.05
N THR A 109 -7.42 3.50 8.96
CA THR A 109 -8.33 3.32 10.10
C THR A 109 -8.65 1.86 10.39
N GLU A 110 -8.20 0.92 9.54
CA GLU A 110 -8.42 -0.50 9.74
C GLU A 110 -7.60 -1.03 10.93
N ARG A 111 -8.18 -1.97 11.63
CA ARG A 111 -7.48 -2.66 12.74
C ARG A 111 -6.53 -3.72 12.19
N HIS A 112 -6.96 -4.42 11.13
CA HIS A 112 -6.25 -5.54 10.55
C HIS A 112 -6.40 -5.57 9.03
N ILE A 113 -5.25 -5.64 8.32
CA ILE A 113 -5.18 -5.79 6.86
C ILE A 113 -4.34 -7.02 6.54
N VAL A 114 -4.81 -7.85 5.60
CA VAL A 114 -4.09 -9.01 5.07
C VAL A 114 -3.76 -8.76 3.61
N PHE A 115 -2.49 -8.77 3.23
CA PHE A 115 -2.06 -8.68 1.83
C PHE A 115 -1.71 -10.07 1.28
N GLY A 116 -2.39 -10.50 0.22
CA GLY A 116 -2.11 -11.74 -0.49
C GLY A 116 -1.32 -11.50 -1.77
N CYS A 117 -0.01 -11.75 -1.77
CA CYS A 117 0.89 -11.49 -2.91
C CYS A 117 0.86 -12.64 -3.90
N GLY A 118 0.12 -12.49 -5.01
CA GLY A 118 0.10 -13.46 -6.10
C GLY A 118 1.39 -13.44 -6.94
N ARG A 119 1.69 -14.58 -7.55
CA ARG A 119 2.79 -14.79 -8.51
C ARG A 119 2.30 -15.63 -9.69
N TYR A 120 3.15 -15.86 -10.67
CA TYR A 120 2.83 -16.59 -11.89
C TYR A 120 1.68 -15.91 -12.66
N GLU A 121 0.72 -16.69 -13.20
CA GLU A 121 -0.45 -16.19 -13.91
C GLU A 121 -1.59 -15.75 -12.96
N GLY A 122 -1.36 -15.84 -11.65
CA GLY A 122 -2.31 -15.42 -10.62
C GLY A 122 -2.63 -16.49 -9.58
N ILE A 123 -3.65 -16.20 -8.80
CA ILE A 123 -4.15 -17.04 -7.71
C ILE A 123 -5.43 -17.71 -8.20
N ASP A 124 -5.66 -18.97 -7.82
CA ASP A 124 -6.93 -19.67 -8.09
C ASP A 124 -8.12 -18.86 -7.58
N GLU A 125 -9.12 -18.61 -8.44
CA GLU A 125 -10.26 -17.73 -8.16
C GLU A 125 -11.05 -18.12 -6.91
N ARG A 126 -11.05 -19.40 -6.54
CA ARG A 126 -11.72 -19.90 -5.34
C ARG A 126 -11.13 -19.36 -4.04
N VAL A 127 -9.88 -18.88 -4.05
CA VAL A 127 -9.22 -18.25 -2.91
C VAL A 127 -9.93 -16.95 -2.53
N PHE A 128 -10.31 -16.14 -3.52
CA PHE A 128 -11.00 -14.87 -3.26
C PHE A 128 -12.41 -15.12 -2.68
N ALA A 129 -13.12 -16.11 -3.22
CA ALA A 129 -14.42 -16.51 -2.70
C ALA A 129 -14.32 -17.05 -1.26
N TYR A 130 -13.26 -17.82 -0.96
CA TYR A 130 -13.00 -18.31 0.40
C TYR A 130 -12.63 -17.15 1.35
N ALA A 131 -11.70 -16.29 0.97
CA ALA A 131 -11.31 -15.14 1.76
C ALA A 131 -12.50 -14.23 2.11
N ALA A 132 -13.49 -14.12 1.19
CA ALA A 132 -14.70 -13.34 1.42
C ALA A 132 -15.62 -13.93 2.52
N THR A 133 -15.41 -15.17 2.94
CA THR A 133 -16.10 -15.74 4.12
C THR A 133 -15.42 -15.36 5.43
N LEU A 134 -14.18 -14.89 5.40
CA LEU A 134 -13.35 -14.56 6.57
C LEU A 134 -13.22 -13.04 6.79
N GLY A 135 -13.44 -12.24 5.75
CA GLY A 135 -13.27 -10.79 5.81
C GLY A 135 -13.73 -10.09 4.53
N ARG A 136 -13.45 -8.79 4.45
CA ARG A 136 -13.76 -7.95 3.28
C ARG A 136 -12.64 -8.08 2.24
N VAL A 137 -12.95 -8.58 1.04
CA VAL A 137 -11.96 -8.80 -0.03
C VAL A 137 -11.93 -7.63 -1.01
N ARG A 138 -10.73 -7.15 -1.34
CA ARG A 138 -10.48 -6.13 -2.37
C ARG A 138 -9.35 -6.59 -3.31
N LEU A 139 -9.60 -6.51 -4.61
CA LEU A 139 -8.57 -6.63 -5.63
C LEU A 139 -8.14 -5.24 -6.03
N VAL A 140 -6.84 -4.93 -5.96
CA VAL A 140 -6.36 -3.55 -6.07
C VAL A 140 -5.13 -3.44 -6.96
N SER A 141 -5.16 -2.47 -7.88
CA SER A 141 -4.10 -2.16 -8.83
C SER A 141 -3.37 -0.87 -8.44
N LEU A 142 -2.05 -0.82 -8.59
CA LEU A 142 -1.29 0.43 -8.48
C LEU A 142 -1.43 1.34 -9.71
N GLY A 143 -1.87 0.81 -10.85
CA GLY A 143 -1.98 1.53 -12.12
C GLY A 143 -2.03 0.60 -13.32
N ASP A 144 -2.09 1.18 -14.52
CA ASP A 144 -2.30 0.47 -15.77
C ASP A 144 -0.98 -0.13 -16.29
N TYR A 145 -0.37 -1.02 -15.51
CA TYR A 145 0.83 -1.80 -15.84
C TYR A 145 0.85 -3.10 -15.04
N VAL A 146 1.64 -4.06 -15.51
CA VAL A 146 1.74 -5.39 -14.90
C VAL A 146 3.09 -5.54 -14.20
N LEU A 147 3.07 -6.04 -12.97
CA LEU A 147 4.23 -6.44 -12.18
C LEU A 147 4.43 -7.95 -12.22
N ASN A 148 5.64 -8.43 -11.92
CA ASN A 148 5.93 -9.86 -11.84
C ASN A 148 5.25 -10.58 -10.66
N GLY A 149 4.69 -9.83 -9.71
CA GLY A 149 4.03 -10.36 -8.52
C GLY A 149 3.49 -9.25 -7.63
N GLY A 150 2.75 -9.63 -6.59
CA GLY A 150 2.05 -8.69 -5.71
C GLY A 150 2.91 -7.99 -4.68
N GLU A 151 4.14 -8.44 -4.42
CA GLU A 151 4.97 -7.96 -3.29
C GLU A 151 5.29 -6.47 -3.37
N VAL A 152 5.72 -5.98 -4.54
CA VAL A 152 6.03 -4.55 -4.74
C VAL A 152 4.79 -3.70 -4.55
N ALA A 153 3.64 -4.16 -5.03
CA ALA A 153 2.38 -3.46 -4.85
C ALA A 153 1.95 -3.44 -3.38
N ALA A 154 2.04 -4.58 -2.69
CA ALA A 154 1.76 -4.66 -1.26
C ALA A 154 2.67 -3.73 -0.45
N MET A 155 3.99 -3.69 -0.73
CA MET A 155 4.92 -2.76 -0.07
C MET A 155 4.51 -1.30 -0.28
N ALA A 156 4.15 -0.90 -1.52
CA ALA A 156 3.73 0.47 -1.80
C ALA A 156 2.44 0.84 -1.05
N MET A 157 1.48 -0.09 -0.96
CA MET A 157 0.25 0.10 -0.20
C MET A 157 0.53 0.18 1.30
N ILE A 158 1.38 -0.69 1.86
CA ILE A 158 1.78 -0.68 3.27
C ILE A 158 2.48 0.64 3.64
N GLU A 159 3.38 1.15 2.79
CA GLU A 159 4.02 2.45 2.99
C GLU A 159 2.99 3.58 2.99
N ALA A 160 2.10 3.63 2.02
CA ALA A 160 1.09 4.67 1.90
C ALA A 160 0.09 4.65 3.07
N VAL A 161 -0.35 3.47 3.51
CA VAL A 161 -1.29 3.29 4.63
C VAL A 161 -0.59 3.52 5.96
N GLY A 162 0.55 2.87 6.16
CA GLY A 162 1.27 2.85 7.44
C GLY A 162 1.69 4.25 7.91
N ARG A 163 2.12 5.13 6.97
CA ARG A 163 2.48 6.51 7.33
C ARG A 163 1.29 7.37 7.77
N LEU A 164 0.06 6.97 7.44
CA LEU A 164 -1.17 7.66 7.83
C LEU A 164 -1.71 7.21 9.19
N VAL A 165 -1.19 6.12 9.73
CA VAL A 165 -1.55 5.65 11.08
C VAL A 165 -1.11 6.68 12.11
N PRO A 166 -2.00 7.10 13.04
CA PRO A 166 -1.68 8.10 14.05
C PRO A 166 -0.41 7.78 14.83
N GLY A 167 0.51 8.76 14.91
CA GLY A 167 1.78 8.64 15.65
C GLY A 167 2.94 8.07 14.82
N VAL A 168 2.73 7.58 13.60
CA VAL A 168 3.81 7.09 12.72
C VAL A 168 4.61 8.27 12.17
N VAL A 169 3.95 9.29 11.61
CA VAL A 169 4.59 10.54 11.18
C VAL A 169 4.68 11.48 12.38
N GLY A 170 5.88 12.02 12.64
CA GLY A 170 6.15 12.86 13.82
C GLY A 170 5.45 14.21 13.81
N ASN A 171 5.22 14.81 12.63
CA ASN A 171 4.44 16.01 12.46
C ASN A 171 3.22 15.75 11.57
N PRO A 172 2.00 15.63 12.13
CA PRO A 172 0.78 15.39 11.35
C PRO A 172 0.46 16.49 10.33
N GLU A 173 0.89 17.73 10.56
CA GLU A 173 0.67 18.85 9.63
C GLU A 173 1.37 18.62 8.29
N SER A 174 2.47 17.86 8.27
CA SER A 174 3.14 17.52 7.02
C SER A 174 2.30 16.65 6.07
N LEU A 175 1.33 15.91 6.60
CA LEU A 175 0.40 15.09 5.82
C LEU A 175 -0.69 15.91 5.12
N VAL A 176 -0.97 17.15 5.60
CA VAL A 176 -2.05 17.99 5.08
C VAL A 176 -1.63 18.72 3.79
N GLU A 177 -0.35 19.06 3.65
CA GLU A 177 0.17 19.86 2.52
C GLU A 177 0.71 18.97 1.38
N GLU A 178 0.44 17.65 1.40
CA GLU A 178 0.94 16.69 0.41
C GLU A 178 0.07 16.61 -0.85
N SER A 179 0.68 16.07 -1.91
CA SER A 179 -0.04 15.79 -3.16
C SER A 179 -1.23 14.84 -2.91
N HIS A 180 -2.36 15.15 -3.56
CA HIS A 180 -3.61 14.37 -3.52
C HIS A 180 -4.45 14.49 -2.24
N GLU A 181 -4.07 15.31 -1.25
CA GLU A 181 -4.88 15.52 -0.04
C GLU A 181 -6.07 16.46 -0.31
N ASP A 182 -5.85 17.53 -1.07
CA ASP A 182 -6.88 18.52 -1.45
C ASP A 182 -7.20 18.53 -2.95
N GLY A 183 -6.86 17.45 -3.66
CA GLY A 183 -7.04 17.33 -5.11
C GLY A 183 -5.98 18.03 -5.95
N LEU A 184 -4.94 18.60 -5.33
CA LEU A 184 -3.82 19.24 -6.02
C LEU A 184 -2.51 18.49 -5.81
N LEU A 185 -1.51 18.80 -6.64
CA LEU A 185 -0.13 18.44 -6.40
C LEU A 185 0.52 19.44 -5.44
N GLU A 186 1.50 18.98 -4.68
CA GLU A 186 2.27 19.81 -3.76
C GLU A 186 3.07 20.92 -4.48
N TYR A 187 3.31 22.02 -3.77
CA TYR A 187 4.19 23.10 -4.22
C TYR A 187 5.67 22.70 -4.18
N PRO A 188 6.57 23.45 -4.88
CA PRO A 188 8.02 23.18 -4.84
C PRO A 188 8.62 23.53 -3.48
N SER A 189 9.40 22.60 -2.94
CA SER A 189 10.13 22.77 -1.68
C SER A 189 11.57 23.20 -1.93
N TYR A 190 12.06 24.12 -1.11
CA TYR A 190 13.43 24.64 -1.16
C TYR A 190 14.10 24.56 0.21
N THR A 191 15.41 24.31 0.23
CA THR A 191 16.25 24.33 1.41
C THR A 191 17.55 25.08 1.18
N LYS A 192 18.40 25.22 2.18
CA LYS A 192 19.70 25.88 2.12
C LYS A 192 20.67 25.15 1.19
N PRO A 193 21.55 25.89 0.48
CA PRO A 193 21.75 27.35 0.50
C PRO A 193 20.71 28.10 -0.35
N ALA A 194 20.56 29.42 -0.14
CA ALA A 194 19.64 30.28 -0.89
C ALA A 194 19.97 30.38 -2.40
N SER A 195 21.22 30.19 -2.79
CA SER A 195 21.66 30.08 -4.18
C SER A 195 22.50 28.81 -4.36
N TRP A 196 22.18 28.00 -5.38
CA TRP A 196 22.90 26.78 -5.70
C TRP A 196 23.08 26.63 -7.21
N ARG A 197 24.34 26.67 -7.68
CA ARG A 197 24.73 26.51 -9.09
C ARG A 197 23.98 27.46 -10.04
N GLY A 198 23.76 28.72 -9.62
CA GLY A 198 23.04 29.73 -10.39
C GLY A 198 21.52 29.63 -10.36
N HIS A 199 20.96 28.76 -9.50
CA HIS A 199 19.55 28.66 -9.24
C HIS A 199 19.23 29.19 -7.84
N ASP A 200 18.39 30.21 -7.76
CA ASP A 200 18.06 30.88 -6.52
C ASP A 200 16.73 30.41 -5.95
N VAL A 201 16.61 30.43 -4.62
CA VAL A 201 15.33 30.28 -3.94
C VAL A 201 14.46 31.50 -4.24
N PRO A 202 13.16 31.34 -4.57
CA PRO A 202 12.27 32.47 -4.80
C PRO A 202 12.25 33.45 -3.62
N ASP A 203 12.40 34.77 -3.91
CA ASP A 203 12.51 35.82 -2.90
C ASP A 203 11.34 35.84 -1.91
N VAL A 204 10.14 35.48 -2.37
CA VAL A 204 8.95 35.40 -1.53
C VAL A 204 9.14 34.43 -0.35
N LEU A 205 9.89 33.33 -0.54
CA LEU A 205 10.17 32.35 0.51
C LEU A 205 11.20 32.84 1.53
N LEU A 206 12.02 33.83 1.15
CA LEU A 206 13.01 34.47 2.01
C LEU A 206 12.48 35.72 2.74
N SER A 207 11.27 36.18 2.38
CA SER A 207 10.70 37.46 2.84
C SER A 207 10.20 37.48 4.27
N GLY A 208 9.94 36.32 4.89
CA GLY A 208 9.28 36.20 6.21
C GLY A 208 7.79 36.55 6.22
N HIS A 209 7.19 36.89 5.08
CA HIS A 209 5.76 37.24 4.97
C HIS A 209 4.88 35.99 4.78
N HIS A 210 4.44 35.36 5.86
CA HIS A 210 3.66 34.10 5.83
C HIS A 210 2.47 34.13 4.87
N GLY A 211 1.71 35.23 4.81
CA GLY A 211 0.59 35.36 3.89
C GLY A 211 0.98 35.31 2.41
N ARG A 212 2.08 36.00 2.02
CA ARG A 212 2.60 35.94 0.64
C ARG A 212 3.18 34.57 0.32
N VAL A 213 3.82 33.94 1.27
CA VAL A 213 4.34 32.57 1.12
C VAL A 213 3.21 31.58 0.88
N ALA A 214 2.13 31.66 1.67
CA ALA A 214 0.96 30.80 1.52
C ALA A 214 0.28 30.99 0.15
N GLN A 215 0.10 32.26 -0.28
CA GLN A 215 -0.46 32.56 -1.59
C GLN A 215 0.42 31.98 -2.73
N TRP A 216 1.73 32.22 -2.67
CA TRP A 216 2.66 31.70 -3.66
C TRP A 216 2.65 30.16 -3.72
N ARG A 217 2.63 29.47 -2.57
CA ARG A 217 2.51 28.02 -2.50
C ARG A 217 1.24 27.53 -3.22
N ARG A 218 0.10 28.18 -2.97
CA ARG A 218 -1.17 27.83 -3.62
C ARG A 218 -1.12 28.03 -5.13
N GLU A 219 -0.56 29.13 -5.59
CA GLU A 219 -0.35 29.41 -7.02
C GLU A 219 0.53 28.32 -7.67
N GLN A 220 1.60 27.89 -6.98
CA GLN A 220 2.47 26.81 -7.47
C GLN A 220 1.79 25.45 -7.50
N GLN A 221 0.95 25.13 -6.52
CA GLN A 221 0.13 23.91 -6.52
C GLN A 221 -0.77 23.86 -7.76
N ILE A 222 -1.54 24.93 -8.00
CA ILE A 222 -2.46 25.01 -9.15
C ILE A 222 -1.69 24.90 -10.47
N GLU A 223 -0.59 25.62 -10.62
CA GLU A 223 0.21 25.60 -11.86
C GLU A 223 0.83 24.22 -12.11
N ARG A 224 1.39 23.58 -11.09
CA ARG A 224 1.94 22.22 -11.22
C ARG A 224 0.86 21.21 -11.57
N THR A 225 -0.30 21.30 -10.94
CA THR A 225 -1.41 20.40 -11.20
C THR A 225 -1.90 20.58 -12.64
N ARG A 226 -2.06 21.83 -13.09
CA ARG A 226 -2.44 22.13 -14.49
C ARG A 226 -1.47 21.53 -15.50
N LEU A 227 -0.18 21.61 -15.23
CA LEU A 227 0.85 21.12 -16.17
C LEU A 227 1.04 19.62 -16.16
N ARG A 228 0.90 18.95 -15.01
CA ARG A 228 1.29 17.55 -14.84
C ARG A 228 0.11 16.61 -14.67
N ARG A 229 -0.96 17.09 -14.05
CA ARG A 229 -2.15 16.32 -13.72
C ARG A 229 -3.42 17.16 -13.95
N PRO A 230 -3.66 17.63 -15.20
CA PRO A 230 -4.84 18.44 -15.52
C PRO A 230 -6.16 17.71 -15.22
N ASP A 231 -6.14 16.40 -15.20
CA ASP A 231 -7.26 15.53 -14.81
C ASP A 231 -7.74 15.78 -13.37
N LEU A 232 -6.88 16.25 -12.47
CA LEU A 232 -7.25 16.59 -11.08
C LEU A 232 -7.98 17.94 -10.96
N LEU A 233 -7.98 18.76 -12.00
CA LEU A 233 -8.65 20.07 -12.04
C LEU A 233 -9.97 20.01 -12.82
N SER A 234 -10.35 18.86 -13.35
CA SER A 234 -11.64 18.68 -14.03
C SER A 234 -12.72 18.51 -12.96
N ASP A 235 -13.78 19.31 -13.08
CA ASP A 235 -14.99 19.31 -12.24
C ASP A 235 -15.73 17.97 -12.24
#